data_b49272611900a1deedc6d4c1ab2e9804
#
_entry.id   b49272611900a1deedc6d4c1ab2e9804
#
_cell.length_a   1.000
_cell.length_b   1.000
_cell.length_c   1.000
_cell.angle_alpha   90.00
_cell.angle_beta   90.00
_cell.angle_gamma   90.00
#
_symmetry.space_group_name_H-M   'P 1'
#
loop_
_entity.id
_entity.type
_entity.pdbx_description
1 polymer ?
#
loop_
_entity_poly.entity_id
_entity_poly.type
_entity_poly.pdbx_seq_one_letter_code
_entity_poly.pdbx_strand_id
1 'polypeptide(L)'
;MTNQTLTIGCHLSPSKGYLAMGRDALAIGANTFQFFTRNPRGSRARELDPADMEALRSLMQEHRFGRVVAHAPYTLNACSSTDRTREFALETIADDLRRMEFLPGNFYNFHPGSHTGQGAETGIRQIAAMLNEVLTAEQSTTVLLETMAGKGSEVGRSFEEIRAILDLVRLPEKMGVCLDTCHVWDGGYDIVENLDGVLEKFDRIIGLDRLKAIHLND
;
A
#
# COMPACT_ATOMS: atom_id res chain seq x y z
N MET A 1 -20.17 20.43 13.43
CA MET A 1 -18.85 19.77 13.45
C MET A 1 -19.11 18.27 13.30
N THR A 2 -18.82 17.70 12.17
CA THR A 2 -18.90 16.24 12.00
C THR A 2 -17.79 15.62 12.87
N ASN A 3 -18.20 14.86 13.89
CA ASN A 3 -17.24 14.02 14.65
C ASN A 3 -16.65 13.01 13.65
N GLN A 4 -15.57 13.37 12.98
CA GLN A 4 -14.80 12.41 12.22
C GLN A 4 -14.06 11.53 13.24
N THR A 5 -14.48 10.29 13.35
CA THR A 5 -13.78 9.30 14.17
C THR A 5 -12.46 9.00 13.48
N LEU A 6 -11.35 9.12 14.18
CA LEU A 6 -10.03 8.75 13.68
C LEU A 6 -10.03 7.26 13.31
N THR A 7 -9.59 6.95 12.10
CA THR A 7 -9.41 5.56 11.65
C THR A 7 -7.99 5.14 12.04
N ILE A 8 -7.87 4.24 13.03
CA ILE A 8 -6.59 3.81 13.59
C ILE A 8 -6.58 2.32 13.89
N GLY A 9 -5.45 1.68 13.66
CA GLY A 9 -5.24 0.26 13.92
C GLY A 9 -3.77 -0.10 13.89
N CYS A 10 -3.48 -1.39 13.81
CA CYS A 10 -2.12 -1.88 13.74
C CYS A 10 -1.98 -3.01 12.69
N HIS A 11 -0.76 -3.48 12.51
CA HIS A 11 -0.50 -4.65 11.67
C HIS A 11 -0.90 -5.93 12.40
N LEU A 12 -1.78 -6.71 11.77
CA LEU A 12 -2.29 -7.97 12.32
C LEU A 12 -1.90 -9.15 11.41
N SER A 13 -1.94 -10.35 11.98
CA SER A 13 -1.57 -11.56 11.25
C SER A 13 -2.82 -12.33 10.81
N PRO A 14 -2.95 -12.69 9.53
CA PRO A 14 -4.03 -13.53 9.03
C PRO A 14 -3.82 -15.03 9.32
N SER A 15 -2.81 -15.41 10.11
CA SER A 15 -2.44 -16.82 10.35
C SER A 15 -3.56 -17.67 10.98
N LYS A 16 -4.43 -17.05 11.78
CA LYS A 16 -5.58 -17.70 12.42
C LYS A 16 -6.89 -17.57 11.63
N GLY A 17 -6.86 -16.94 10.46
CA GLY A 17 -8.00 -16.60 9.64
C GLY A 17 -8.30 -15.10 9.60
N TYR A 18 -9.09 -14.71 8.62
CA TYR A 18 -9.44 -13.30 8.40
C TYR A 18 -10.46 -12.79 9.45
N LEU A 19 -11.47 -13.56 9.77
CA LEU A 19 -12.42 -13.22 10.85
C LEU A 19 -11.72 -13.08 12.20
N ALA A 20 -10.76 -13.99 12.50
CA ALA A 20 -9.99 -13.90 13.75
C ALA A 20 -9.19 -12.59 13.81
N MET A 21 -8.58 -12.19 12.72
CA MET A 21 -7.86 -10.91 12.62
C MET A 21 -8.78 -9.70 12.89
N GLY A 22 -10.01 -9.70 12.32
CA GLY A 22 -11.00 -8.66 12.61
C GLY A 22 -11.42 -8.61 14.09
N ARG A 23 -11.56 -9.76 14.74
CA ARG A 23 -11.83 -9.87 16.19
C ARG A 23 -10.65 -9.38 17.02
N ASP A 24 -9.42 -9.67 16.62
CA ASP A 24 -8.21 -9.19 17.28
C ASP A 24 -8.15 -7.64 17.19
N ALA A 25 -8.52 -7.05 16.04
CA ALA A 25 -8.63 -5.60 15.89
C ALA A 25 -9.65 -5.00 16.87
N LEU A 26 -10.84 -5.57 16.99
CA LEU A 26 -11.87 -5.13 17.93
C LEU A 26 -11.41 -5.24 19.37
N ALA A 27 -10.72 -6.31 19.74
CA ALA A 27 -10.25 -6.54 21.10
C ALA A 27 -9.26 -5.47 21.58
N ILE A 28 -8.53 -4.83 20.66
CA ILE A 28 -7.60 -3.72 20.97
C ILE A 28 -8.24 -2.34 20.76
N GLY A 29 -9.53 -2.27 20.42
CA GLY A 29 -10.22 -1.01 20.15
C GLY A 29 -9.88 -0.37 18.80
N ALA A 30 -9.28 -1.09 17.88
CA ALA A 30 -8.98 -0.62 16.53
C ALA A 30 -10.24 -0.63 15.65
N ASN A 31 -10.32 0.30 14.70
CA ASN A 31 -11.39 0.38 13.71
C ASN A 31 -10.87 0.26 12.27
N THR A 32 -9.63 -0.13 12.11
CA THR A 32 -8.96 -0.56 10.88
C THR A 32 -7.77 -1.44 11.26
N PHE A 33 -7.11 -2.03 10.26
CA PHE A 33 -5.86 -2.77 10.45
C PHE A 33 -5.13 -2.93 9.12
N GLN A 34 -3.85 -3.32 9.22
CA GLN A 34 -3.06 -3.76 8.09
C GLN A 34 -2.72 -5.24 8.23
N PHE A 35 -2.54 -5.93 7.11
CA PHE A 35 -2.09 -7.33 7.09
C PHE A 35 -1.27 -7.63 5.84
N PHE A 36 -0.42 -8.65 5.87
CA PHE A 36 0.23 -9.14 4.67
C PHE A 36 -0.67 -10.09 3.90
N THR A 37 -0.76 -9.92 2.58
CA THR A 37 -1.51 -10.80 1.67
C THR A 37 -0.92 -12.21 1.62
N ARG A 38 0.38 -12.32 1.86
CA ARG A 38 1.19 -13.55 1.84
C ARG A 38 2.35 -13.46 2.82
N ASN A 39 3.17 -14.52 2.90
CA ASN A 39 4.38 -14.45 3.72
C ASN A 39 5.24 -13.23 3.34
N PRO A 40 5.51 -12.30 4.28
CA PRO A 40 6.21 -11.05 3.96
C PRO A 40 7.66 -11.25 3.49
N ARG A 41 8.27 -12.41 3.78
CA ARG A 41 9.62 -12.77 3.37
C ARG A 41 9.67 -13.89 2.33
N GLY A 42 8.54 -14.17 1.69
CA GLY A 42 8.41 -15.23 0.70
C GLY A 42 7.28 -14.97 -0.28
N SER A 43 6.99 -15.93 -1.14
CA SER A 43 6.00 -15.80 -2.21
C SER A 43 4.68 -16.51 -1.92
N ARG A 44 4.65 -17.40 -0.93
CA ARG A 44 3.50 -18.28 -0.70
C ARG A 44 2.34 -17.52 -0.07
N ALA A 45 1.23 -17.45 -0.77
CA ALA A 45 -0.05 -17.04 -0.23
C ALA A 45 -0.78 -18.23 0.40
N ARG A 46 -1.56 -17.96 1.45
CA ARG A 46 -2.51 -18.94 2.00
C ARG A 46 -3.66 -19.13 1.01
N GLU A 47 -4.23 -20.32 0.98
CA GLU A 47 -5.50 -20.55 0.30
C GLU A 47 -6.58 -19.63 0.89
N LEU A 48 -7.36 -18.99 0.01
CA LEU A 48 -8.48 -18.15 0.44
C LEU A 48 -9.65 -19.03 0.84
N ASP A 49 -10.23 -18.71 1.99
CA ASP A 49 -11.53 -19.21 2.40
C ASP A 49 -12.57 -18.10 2.18
N PRO A 50 -13.42 -18.19 1.15
CA PRO A 50 -14.43 -17.18 0.87
C PRO A 50 -15.41 -16.96 2.03
N ALA A 51 -15.72 -18.00 2.81
CA ALA A 51 -16.62 -17.88 3.94
C ALA A 51 -15.99 -17.08 5.09
N ASP A 52 -14.69 -17.29 5.36
CA ASP A 52 -13.93 -16.54 6.36
C ASP A 52 -13.79 -15.04 5.96
N MET A 53 -13.58 -14.78 4.65
CA MET A 53 -13.54 -13.41 4.12
C MET A 53 -14.90 -12.71 4.24
N GLU A 54 -16.00 -13.40 3.93
CA GLU A 54 -17.36 -12.85 4.06
C GLU A 54 -17.70 -12.59 5.54
N ALA A 55 -17.29 -13.48 6.44
CA ALA A 55 -17.48 -13.29 7.88
C ALA A 55 -16.69 -12.04 8.37
N LEU A 56 -15.47 -11.82 7.87
CA LEU A 56 -14.74 -10.59 8.16
C LEU A 56 -15.47 -9.35 7.62
N ARG A 57 -15.98 -9.39 6.38
CA ARG A 57 -16.74 -8.26 5.79
C ARG A 57 -17.95 -7.90 6.64
N SER A 58 -18.72 -8.91 7.06
CA SER A 58 -19.89 -8.73 7.92
C SER A 58 -19.51 -8.09 9.25
N LEU A 59 -18.43 -8.55 9.89
CA LEU A 59 -17.92 -7.97 11.13
C LEU A 59 -17.47 -6.51 10.93
N MET A 60 -16.76 -6.22 9.85
CA MET A 60 -16.31 -4.86 9.53
C MET A 60 -17.50 -3.91 9.33
N GLN A 61 -18.56 -4.36 8.65
CA GLN A 61 -19.78 -3.59 8.43
C GLN A 61 -20.52 -3.33 9.74
N GLU A 62 -20.73 -4.36 10.56
CA GLU A 62 -21.40 -4.28 11.86
C GLU A 62 -20.71 -3.28 12.79
N HIS A 63 -19.39 -3.31 12.85
CA HIS A 63 -18.59 -2.47 13.72
C HIS A 63 -18.07 -1.18 13.07
N ARG A 64 -18.52 -0.85 11.85
CA ARG A 64 -18.17 0.37 11.12
C ARG A 64 -16.67 0.58 10.97
N PHE A 65 -15.96 -0.46 10.59
CA PHE A 65 -14.55 -0.34 10.28
C PHE A 65 -14.32 0.65 9.14
N GLY A 66 -13.23 1.38 9.22
CA GLY A 66 -12.66 2.07 8.08
C GLY A 66 -12.06 1.08 7.08
N ARG A 67 -11.48 1.61 6.00
CA ARG A 67 -10.79 0.76 5.01
C ARG A 67 -9.57 0.12 5.64
N VAL A 68 -9.36 -1.15 5.36
CA VAL A 68 -8.16 -1.89 5.77
C VAL A 68 -7.09 -1.83 4.69
N VAL A 69 -5.85 -2.09 5.08
CA VAL A 69 -4.69 -2.07 4.18
C VAL A 69 -4.12 -3.48 4.08
N ALA A 70 -4.13 -4.04 2.87
CA ALA A 70 -3.34 -5.22 2.57
C ALA A 70 -1.95 -4.79 2.10
N HIS A 71 -0.90 -5.38 2.64
CA HIS A 71 0.47 -5.03 2.30
C HIS A 71 1.13 -6.13 1.46
N ALA A 72 1.79 -5.74 0.40
CA ALA A 72 2.61 -6.62 -0.41
C ALA A 72 3.79 -7.21 0.39
N PRO A 73 4.32 -8.38 0.01
CA PRO A 73 5.53 -8.90 0.64
C PRO A 73 6.75 -8.00 0.36
N TYR A 74 7.67 -7.95 1.31
CA TYR A 74 8.91 -7.16 1.17
C TYR A 74 9.86 -7.66 0.06
N THR A 75 9.65 -8.87 -0.43
CA THR A 75 10.42 -9.46 -1.53
C THR A 75 10.03 -8.93 -2.91
N LEU A 76 8.96 -8.13 -2.98
CA LEU A 76 8.47 -7.56 -4.23
C LEU A 76 9.37 -6.42 -4.69
N ASN A 77 9.81 -6.45 -5.95
CA ASN A 77 10.57 -5.37 -6.55
C ASN A 77 10.18 -5.19 -8.03
N ALA A 78 9.29 -4.24 -8.28
CA ALA A 78 8.74 -3.96 -9.59
C ALA A 78 9.73 -3.29 -10.56
N CYS A 79 10.85 -2.78 -10.06
CA CYS A 79 11.85 -2.07 -10.86
C CYS A 79 13.27 -2.64 -10.78
N SER A 80 13.40 -3.93 -10.48
CA SER A 80 14.67 -4.64 -10.51
C SER A 80 15.28 -4.65 -11.93
N SER A 81 16.62 -4.68 -12.03
CA SER A 81 17.31 -4.93 -13.30
C SER A 81 17.08 -6.35 -13.85
N THR A 82 16.64 -7.28 -13.00
CA THR A 82 16.41 -8.68 -13.35
C THR A 82 14.96 -8.89 -13.78
N ASP A 83 14.74 -9.35 -15.02
CA ASP A 83 13.40 -9.59 -15.59
C ASP A 83 12.58 -10.53 -14.71
N ARG A 84 13.16 -11.66 -14.29
CA ARG A 84 12.48 -12.63 -13.43
C ARG A 84 11.95 -12.02 -12.12
N THR A 85 12.65 -11.04 -11.56
CA THR A 85 12.20 -10.35 -10.33
C THR A 85 11.03 -9.45 -10.63
N ARG A 86 11.02 -8.78 -11.78
CA ARG A 86 9.88 -7.94 -12.22
C ARG A 86 8.66 -8.79 -12.58
N GLU A 87 8.86 -9.91 -13.28
CA GLU A 87 7.79 -10.88 -13.58
C GLU A 87 7.15 -11.40 -12.29
N PHE A 88 7.96 -11.80 -11.31
CA PHE A 88 7.47 -12.21 -10.00
C PHE A 88 6.67 -11.10 -9.30
N ALA A 89 7.10 -9.84 -9.39
CA ALA A 89 6.37 -8.70 -8.82
C ALA A 89 5.01 -8.52 -9.51
N LEU A 90 4.97 -8.60 -10.83
CA LEU A 90 3.75 -8.50 -11.63
C LEU A 90 2.75 -9.62 -11.28
N GLU A 91 3.20 -10.87 -11.29
CA GLU A 91 2.36 -12.03 -10.94
C GLU A 91 1.82 -11.93 -9.52
N THR A 92 2.67 -11.48 -8.58
CA THR A 92 2.32 -11.34 -7.17
C THR A 92 1.25 -10.27 -6.97
N ILE A 93 1.42 -9.07 -7.54
CA ILE A 93 0.44 -7.99 -7.43
C ILE A 93 -0.87 -8.39 -8.12
N ALA A 94 -0.81 -8.98 -9.31
CA ALA A 94 -2.01 -9.44 -10.02
C ALA A 94 -2.81 -10.46 -9.20
N ASP A 95 -2.13 -11.41 -8.53
CA ASP A 95 -2.80 -12.37 -7.65
C ASP A 95 -3.36 -11.69 -6.39
N ASP A 96 -2.59 -10.80 -5.76
CA ASP A 96 -3.03 -10.09 -4.56
C ASP A 96 -4.24 -9.18 -4.85
N LEU A 97 -4.28 -8.48 -5.97
CA LEU A 97 -5.44 -7.67 -6.36
C LEU A 97 -6.69 -8.52 -6.56
N ARG A 98 -6.58 -9.70 -7.20
CA ARG A 98 -7.71 -10.65 -7.30
C ARG A 98 -8.20 -11.09 -5.92
N ARG A 99 -7.28 -11.33 -4.98
CA ARG A 99 -7.60 -11.71 -3.60
C ARG A 99 -8.30 -10.56 -2.85
N MET A 100 -7.89 -9.33 -3.11
CA MET A 100 -8.48 -8.16 -2.47
C MET A 100 -9.93 -7.90 -2.90
N GLU A 101 -10.37 -8.42 -4.05
CA GLU A 101 -11.78 -8.31 -4.46
C GLU A 101 -12.74 -9.16 -3.57
N PHE A 102 -12.22 -10.03 -2.70
CA PHE A 102 -13.00 -10.64 -1.62
C PHE A 102 -13.19 -9.68 -0.42
N LEU A 103 -12.40 -8.61 -0.34
CA LEU A 103 -12.56 -7.48 0.59
C LEU A 103 -12.69 -6.17 -0.21
N PRO A 104 -13.79 -5.98 -0.97
CA PRO A 104 -13.91 -4.89 -1.93
C PRO A 104 -13.82 -3.51 -1.28
N GLY A 105 -13.30 -2.54 -2.03
CA GLY A 105 -13.22 -1.14 -1.61
C GLY A 105 -12.10 -0.82 -0.61
N ASN A 106 -11.21 -1.75 -0.33
CA ASN A 106 -10.07 -1.58 0.55
C ASN A 106 -8.79 -1.17 -0.18
N PHE A 107 -7.66 -1.09 0.55
CA PHE A 107 -6.39 -0.65 0.03
C PHE A 107 -5.41 -1.81 -0.14
N TYR A 108 -4.59 -1.75 -1.18
CA TYR A 108 -3.43 -2.60 -1.36
C TYR A 108 -2.17 -1.73 -1.46
N ASN A 109 -1.29 -1.84 -0.50
CA ASN A 109 -0.07 -1.04 -0.37
C ASN A 109 1.16 -1.84 -0.77
N PHE A 110 2.11 -1.21 -1.47
CA PHE A 110 3.38 -1.84 -1.81
C PHE A 110 4.52 -0.83 -1.86
N HIS A 111 5.74 -1.31 -1.56
CA HIS A 111 6.97 -0.57 -1.79
C HIS A 111 7.28 -0.52 -3.29
N PRO A 112 7.51 0.65 -3.90
CA PRO A 112 7.82 0.76 -5.32
C PRO A 112 8.97 -0.13 -5.78
N GLY A 113 9.98 -0.33 -4.91
CA GLY A 113 11.12 -1.21 -5.14
C GLY A 113 12.43 -0.46 -5.33
N SER A 114 13.44 -1.19 -5.80
CA SER A 114 14.81 -0.69 -6.00
C SER A 114 15.25 -0.90 -7.45
N HIS A 115 15.73 0.16 -8.09
CA HIS A 115 16.12 0.15 -9.50
C HIS A 115 17.43 -0.61 -9.80
N THR A 116 18.11 -1.07 -8.77
CA THR A 116 19.30 -1.96 -8.85
C THR A 116 20.34 -1.52 -9.90
N GLY A 117 20.70 -0.22 -9.90
CA GLY A 117 21.73 0.36 -10.77
C GLY A 117 21.24 0.92 -12.12
N GLN A 118 19.96 0.75 -12.49
CA GLN A 118 19.42 1.24 -13.77
C GLN A 118 19.07 2.73 -13.77
N GLY A 119 19.07 3.37 -12.59
CA GLY A 119 18.63 4.75 -12.38
C GLY A 119 17.13 4.88 -12.09
N ALA A 120 16.78 5.90 -11.29
CA ALA A 120 15.42 6.13 -10.80
C ALA A 120 14.40 6.30 -11.95
N GLU A 121 14.76 7.00 -13.01
CA GLU A 121 13.88 7.21 -14.17
C GLU A 121 13.47 5.88 -14.85
N THR A 122 14.42 4.95 -15.00
CA THR A 122 14.11 3.60 -15.51
C THR A 122 13.21 2.85 -14.54
N GLY A 123 13.50 2.94 -13.23
CA GLY A 123 12.66 2.32 -12.19
C GLY A 123 11.23 2.85 -12.21
N ILE A 124 11.04 4.17 -12.30
CA ILE A 124 9.73 4.83 -12.39
C ILE A 124 8.93 4.27 -13.60
N ARG A 125 9.55 4.19 -14.78
CA ARG A 125 8.90 3.63 -15.98
C ARG A 125 8.51 2.17 -15.80
N GLN A 126 9.36 1.36 -15.18
CA GLN A 126 9.10 -0.07 -14.94
C GLN A 126 7.95 -0.28 -13.96
N ILE A 127 7.91 0.49 -12.86
CA ILE A 127 6.81 0.46 -11.88
C ILE A 127 5.48 0.84 -12.55
N ALA A 128 5.47 1.94 -13.31
CA ALA A 128 4.28 2.39 -14.01
C ALA A 128 3.82 1.39 -15.08
N ALA A 129 4.75 0.75 -15.81
CA ALA A 129 4.44 -0.29 -16.78
C ALA A 129 3.76 -1.49 -16.12
N MET A 130 4.30 -1.98 -15.00
CA MET A 130 3.68 -3.06 -14.23
C MET A 130 2.27 -2.66 -13.75
N LEU A 131 2.10 -1.47 -13.17
CA LEU A 131 0.79 -0.98 -12.72
C LEU A 131 -0.21 -0.91 -13.88
N ASN A 132 0.22 -0.45 -15.04
CA ASN A 132 -0.59 -0.40 -16.26
C ASN A 132 -1.01 -1.77 -16.82
N GLU A 133 -0.34 -2.82 -16.41
CA GLU A 133 -0.66 -4.20 -16.78
C GLU A 133 -1.63 -4.85 -15.79
N VAL A 134 -1.48 -4.56 -14.50
CA VAL A 134 -2.27 -5.24 -13.44
C VAL A 134 -3.54 -4.49 -13.05
N LEU A 135 -3.61 -3.16 -13.23
CA LEU A 135 -4.78 -2.38 -12.88
C LEU A 135 -5.91 -2.57 -13.89
N THR A 136 -7.13 -2.71 -13.38
CA THR A 136 -8.34 -2.79 -14.18
C THR A 136 -9.37 -1.73 -13.76
N ALA A 137 -10.23 -1.32 -14.69
CA ALA A 137 -11.28 -0.35 -14.39
C ALA A 137 -12.33 -0.90 -13.41
N GLU A 138 -12.54 -2.21 -13.45
CA GLU A 138 -13.57 -2.92 -12.66
C GLU A 138 -13.13 -3.18 -11.22
N GLN A 139 -11.83 -3.20 -10.92
CA GLN A 139 -11.37 -3.45 -9.55
C GLN A 139 -11.90 -2.40 -8.58
N SER A 140 -12.28 -2.87 -7.39
CA SER A 140 -12.72 -2.01 -6.29
C SER A 140 -11.56 -1.55 -5.40
N THR A 141 -10.45 -2.28 -5.43
CA THR A 141 -9.26 -2.05 -4.63
C THR A 141 -8.48 -0.83 -5.14
N THR A 142 -8.14 0.10 -4.24
CA THR A 142 -7.20 1.18 -4.53
C THR A 142 -5.78 0.75 -4.20
N VAL A 143 -4.86 0.89 -5.15
CA VAL A 143 -3.45 0.54 -4.97
C VAL A 143 -2.68 1.75 -4.46
N LEU A 144 -1.89 1.55 -3.40
CA LEU A 144 -1.12 2.62 -2.77
C LEU A 144 0.37 2.44 -3.06
N LEU A 145 1.00 3.52 -3.51
CA LEU A 145 2.45 3.65 -3.52
C LEU A 145 2.90 4.12 -2.14
N GLU A 146 3.79 3.37 -1.50
CA GLU A 146 4.38 3.81 -0.25
C GLU A 146 5.54 4.76 -0.50
N THR A 147 5.64 5.83 0.31
CA THR A 147 6.84 6.68 0.33
C THR A 147 8.02 5.91 0.90
N MET A 148 9.22 6.08 0.30
CA MET A 148 10.42 5.32 0.64
C MET A 148 11.52 6.19 1.23
N ALA A 149 12.41 5.55 2.01
CA ALA A 149 13.55 6.21 2.63
C ALA A 149 14.66 6.59 1.62
N GLY A 150 14.70 5.92 0.46
CA GLY A 150 15.72 6.12 -0.56
C GLY A 150 17.04 5.41 -0.23
N LYS A 151 16.97 4.33 0.56
CA LYS A 151 18.15 3.53 0.90
C LYS A 151 18.65 2.78 -0.34
N GLY A 152 19.96 2.94 -0.62
CA GLY A 152 20.57 2.31 -1.80
C GLY A 152 19.98 2.83 -3.11
N SER A 153 19.16 2.05 -3.78
CA SER A 153 18.53 2.36 -5.08
C SER A 153 17.00 2.31 -5.04
N GLU A 154 16.41 2.55 -3.88
CA GLU A 154 14.95 2.62 -3.72
C GLU A 154 14.37 3.76 -4.54
N VAL A 155 13.21 3.51 -5.16
CA VAL A 155 12.39 4.49 -5.88
C VAL A 155 11.22 4.90 -4.99
N GLY A 156 10.80 6.16 -5.08
CA GLY A 156 9.73 6.72 -4.25
C GLY A 156 10.24 7.46 -3.01
N ARG A 157 11.53 7.81 -2.99
CA ARG A 157 12.16 8.62 -1.95
C ARG A 157 11.60 10.03 -1.87
N SER A 158 11.33 10.64 -3.01
CA SER A 158 10.78 11.98 -3.07
C SER A 158 9.33 11.98 -3.56
N PHE A 159 8.58 13.01 -3.19
CA PHE A 159 7.21 13.19 -3.67
C PHE A 159 7.18 13.36 -5.18
N GLU A 160 8.23 13.94 -5.78
CA GLU A 160 8.41 14.06 -7.21
C GLU A 160 8.54 12.68 -7.91
N GLU A 161 9.25 11.71 -7.30
CA GLU A 161 9.35 10.34 -7.85
C GLU A 161 8.00 9.62 -7.77
N ILE A 162 7.28 9.73 -6.65
CA ILE A 162 5.91 9.19 -6.50
C ILE A 162 4.99 9.81 -7.55
N ARG A 163 5.03 11.14 -7.70
CA ARG A 163 4.25 11.86 -8.71
C ARG A 163 4.57 11.39 -10.13
N ALA A 164 5.85 11.22 -10.46
CA ALA A 164 6.28 10.76 -11.77
C ALA A 164 5.76 9.34 -12.10
N ILE A 165 5.65 8.45 -11.11
CA ILE A 165 5.01 7.14 -11.29
C ILE A 165 3.52 7.33 -11.59
N LEU A 166 2.81 8.12 -10.76
CA LEU A 166 1.36 8.35 -10.89
C LEU A 166 0.99 8.97 -12.25
N ASP A 167 1.82 9.87 -12.78
CA ASP A 167 1.61 10.52 -14.08
C ASP A 167 1.70 9.57 -15.27
N LEU A 168 2.38 8.43 -15.10
CA LEU A 168 2.52 7.40 -16.13
C LEU A 168 1.47 6.29 -16.03
N VAL A 169 0.65 6.27 -14.97
CA VAL A 169 -0.41 5.28 -14.77
C VAL A 169 -1.67 5.68 -15.53
N ARG A 170 -2.21 4.76 -16.33
CA ARG A 170 -3.40 4.97 -17.17
C ARG A 170 -4.72 5.04 -16.42
N LEU A 171 -4.79 4.44 -15.22
CA LEU A 171 -5.95 4.43 -14.32
C LEU A 171 -5.62 5.13 -13.01
N PRO A 172 -5.34 6.44 -13.02
CA PRO A 172 -4.87 7.17 -11.84
C PRO A 172 -5.92 7.23 -10.72
N GLU A 173 -7.20 7.03 -11.02
CA GLU A 173 -8.28 6.95 -10.03
C GLU A 173 -8.21 5.67 -9.18
N LYS A 174 -7.50 4.64 -9.65
CA LYS A 174 -7.22 3.41 -8.90
C LYS A 174 -6.00 3.51 -8.01
N MET A 175 -5.32 4.66 -8.01
CA MET A 175 -4.06 4.89 -7.29
C MET A 175 -4.25 5.85 -6.12
N GLY A 176 -3.48 5.60 -5.07
CA GLY A 176 -3.28 6.48 -3.94
C GLY A 176 -1.86 6.40 -3.41
N VAL A 177 -1.62 7.03 -2.29
CA VAL A 177 -0.31 7.05 -1.62
C VAL A 177 -0.48 6.65 -0.16
N CYS A 178 0.45 5.87 0.34
CA CYS A 178 0.69 5.63 1.75
C CYS A 178 1.94 6.41 2.18
N LEU A 179 1.79 7.31 3.13
CA LEU A 179 2.90 8.05 3.70
C LEU A 179 3.41 7.30 4.94
N ASP A 180 4.66 6.84 4.90
CA ASP A 180 5.34 6.26 6.05
C ASP A 180 6.20 7.32 6.73
N THR A 181 5.97 7.58 8.02
CA THR A 181 6.64 8.66 8.75
C THR A 181 8.14 8.43 8.90
N CYS A 182 8.57 7.19 9.15
CA CYS A 182 9.98 6.83 9.23
C CYS A 182 10.67 6.99 7.86
N HIS A 183 10.01 6.54 6.78
CA HIS A 183 10.58 6.64 5.44
C HIS A 183 10.72 8.09 4.96
N VAL A 184 9.73 8.95 5.19
CA VAL A 184 9.85 10.35 4.76
C VAL A 184 10.88 11.09 5.60
N TRP A 185 11.01 10.80 6.89
CA TRP A 185 12.08 11.33 7.74
C TRP A 185 13.46 10.93 7.19
N ASP A 186 13.70 9.66 6.96
CA ASP A 186 14.94 9.15 6.36
C ASP A 186 15.16 9.70 4.93
N GLY A 187 14.08 9.98 4.20
CA GLY A 187 14.09 10.62 2.88
C GLY A 187 14.47 12.10 2.91
N GLY A 188 14.58 12.70 4.10
CA GLY A 188 15.01 14.09 4.30
C GLY A 188 13.87 15.10 4.47
N TYR A 189 12.66 14.65 4.76
CA TYR A 189 11.53 15.52 5.11
C TYR A 189 11.43 15.68 6.62
N ASP A 190 11.49 16.92 7.11
CA ASP A 190 11.43 17.23 8.54
C ASP A 190 9.97 17.20 9.04
N ILE A 191 9.48 16.02 9.37
CA ILE A 191 8.13 15.82 9.90
C ILE A 191 8.03 16.11 11.41
N VAL A 192 9.15 16.32 12.09
CA VAL A 192 9.19 16.59 13.54
C VAL A 192 9.02 18.09 13.80
N GLU A 193 9.82 18.92 13.15
CA GLU A 193 9.81 20.36 13.38
C GLU A 193 8.95 21.11 12.35
N ASN A 194 8.65 20.51 11.18
CA ASN A 194 7.96 21.18 10.07
C ASN A 194 6.93 20.29 9.36
N LEU A 195 6.07 19.60 10.12
CA LEU A 195 5.03 18.72 9.57
C LEU A 195 4.13 19.46 8.57
N ASP A 196 3.67 20.67 8.90
CA ASP A 196 2.77 21.44 8.04
C ASP A 196 3.43 21.74 6.69
N GLY A 197 4.69 22.14 6.67
CA GLY A 197 5.43 22.40 5.43
C GLY A 197 5.66 21.13 4.59
N VAL A 198 5.82 19.96 5.24
CA VAL A 198 5.90 18.67 4.55
C VAL A 198 4.55 18.34 3.92
N LEU A 199 3.44 18.50 4.64
CA LEU A 199 2.09 18.27 4.11
C LEU A 199 1.72 19.23 2.99
N GLU A 200 2.09 20.52 3.09
CA GLU A 200 1.92 21.50 2.02
C GLU A 200 2.72 21.10 0.76
N LYS A 201 3.96 20.61 0.95
CA LYS A 201 4.76 20.11 -0.17
C LYS A 201 4.13 18.88 -0.80
N PHE A 202 3.62 17.94 0.03
CA PHE A 202 2.90 16.77 -0.45
C PHE A 202 1.67 17.17 -1.27
N ASP A 203 0.86 18.09 -0.74
CA ASP A 203 -0.36 18.58 -1.43
C ASP A 203 -0.04 19.21 -2.78
N ARG A 204 0.96 20.08 -2.82
CA ARG A 204 1.37 20.76 -4.05
C ARG A 204 1.87 19.81 -5.14
N ILE A 205 2.56 18.72 -4.77
CA ILE A 205 3.20 17.81 -5.73
C ILE A 205 2.28 16.64 -6.08
N ILE A 206 1.66 16.01 -5.09
CA ILE A 206 0.88 14.79 -5.24
C ILE A 206 -0.63 15.06 -5.16
N GLY A 207 -1.05 15.92 -4.19
CA GLY A 207 -2.42 16.16 -3.79
C GLY A 207 -2.79 15.38 -2.53
N LEU A 208 -3.33 16.08 -1.52
CA LEU A 208 -3.80 15.43 -0.26
C LEU A 208 -4.97 14.47 -0.49
N ASP A 209 -5.73 14.66 -1.56
CA ASP A 209 -6.80 13.74 -1.96
C ASP A 209 -6.29 12.34 -2.30
N ARG A 210 -4.99 12.21 -2.64
CA ARG A 210 -4.32 10.93 -2.90
C ARG A 210 -3.72 10.28 -1.66
N LEU A 211 -3.61 10.99 -0.53
CA LEU A 211 -3.17 10.40 0.74
C LEU A 211 -4.29 9.54 1.32
N LYS A 212 -4.11 8.22 1.28
CA LYS A 212 -5.14 7.25 1.67
C LYS A 212 -4.80 6.51 2.97
N ALA A 213 -3.53 6.38 3.28
CA ALA A 213 -3.06 5.72 4.49
C ALA A 213 -1.78 6.40 5.00
N ILE A 214 -1.55 6.26 6.30
CA ILE A 214 -0.32 6.69 6.95
C ILE A 214 0.20 5.50 7.76
N HIS A 215 1.45 5.12 7.53
CA HIS A 215 2.18 4.27 8.44
C HIS A 215 2.85 5.17 9.48
N LEU A 216 2.36 5.08 10.71
CA LEU A 216 2.90 5.84 11.82
C LEU A 216 4.01 4.99 12.47
N ASN A 217 5.22 5.19 12.00
CA ASN A 217 6.44 4.52 12.46
C ASN A 217 7.42 5.53 13.09
N ASP A 218 8.33 5.02 13.93
CA ASP A 218 9.45 5.73 14.57
C ASP A 218 10.83 5.13 14.18
#